data_d760e607947e2bf37d0bac1710a7f8fd
#
_entry.id   d760e607947e2bf37d0bac1710a7f8fd
#
_cell.length_a   1.000
_cell.length_b   1.000
_cell.length_c   1.000
_cell.angle_alpha   90.00
_cell.angle_beta   90.00
_cell.angle_gamma   90.00
#
_symmetry.space_group_name_H-M   'P 1'
#
loop_
_entity.id
_entity.type
_entity.pdbx_description
1 polymer ?
#
loop_
_entity_poly.entity_id
_entity_poly.type
_entity_poly.pdbx_seq_one_letter_code
_entity_poly.pdbx_strand_id
1 'polypeptide(L)'
;MRTRRDKHHMNVDAVVLDVDGVLVDVADSYRRAIVESLESVYGETIPKAAIQQFKDAGGFNDDWELTYAAALYLLGSREGMESDIGGFTDGIAEHGGGLDAAETVVRESLDDDAAAAVFDAWDPERLRDVFQQLYLGSDRYRELEGAEPEMETAGFVNDEPVLVEPETIETLQERYDVGVVTGRPAAEADIAMDRVSLAVDDEYRFTMDDWEAGKPHPHALRTVAERFGAERVAFTGDTLDDIRTAVNADAGTRAGCTTASGC
;
A
#
# COMPACT_ATOMS: atom_id res chain seq x y z
N MET A 1 24.69 -33.60 7.74
CA MET A 1 25.02 -32.78 8.92
C MET A 1 24.13 -31.56 8.82
N ARG A 2 22.94 -31.57 9.50
CA ARG A 2 22.02 -30.43 9.51
C ARG A 2 22.57 -29.44 10.54
N THR A 3 23.04 -28.30 10.10
CA THR A 3 23.36 -27.16 10.98
C THR A 3 22.07 -26.77 11.72
N ARG A 4 22.09 -26.93 13.05
CA ARG A 4 21.12 -26.29 13.93
C ARG A 4 21.23 -24.79 13.68
N ARG A 5 20.23 -24.18 13.04
CA ARG A 5 20.01 -22.74 13.17
C ARG A 5 19.76 -22.49 14.66
N ASP A 6 20.62 -21.71 15.29
CA ASP A 6 20.36 -21.17 16.63
C ASP A 6 19.05 -20.38 16.52
N LYS A 7 18.00 -20.87 17.19
CA LYS A 7 16.76 -20.13 17.33
C LYS A 7 17.07 -18.97 18.26
N HIS A 8 17.30 -17.78 17.69
CA HIS A 8 17.27 -16.56 18.47
C HIS A 8 15.85 -16.40 18.99
N HIS A 9 15.59 -16.71 20.23
CA HIS A 9 14.35 -16.38 20.90
C HIS A 9 14.38 -14.88 21.20
N MET A 10 13.60 -14.10 20.43
CA MET A 10 13.29 -12.74 20.85
C MET A 10 12.36 -12.81 22.05
N ASN A 11 12.71 -12.10 23.11
CA ASN A 11 11.87 -11.99 24.28
C ASN A 11 11.07 -10.69 24.16
N VAL A 12 9.87 -10.79 23.64
CA VAL A 12 8.93 -9.67 23.40
C VAL A 12 7.64 -9.89 24.18
N ASP A 13 6.97 -8.81 24.49
CA ASP A 13 5.71 -8.82 25.23
C ASP A 13 4.52 -8.76 24.26
N ALA A 14 4.70 -8.06 23.13
CA ALA A 14 3.68 -7.93 22.06
C ALA A 14 4.31 -8.07 20.66
N VAL A 15 3.47 -8.41 19.69
CA VAL A 15 3.83 -8.47 18.26
C VAL A 15 2.89 -7.56 17.48
N VAL A 16 3.45 -6.69 16.66
CA VAL A 16 2.69 -5.84 15.74
C VAL A 16 3.03 -6.24 14.31
N LEU A 17 2.02 -6.42 13.49
CA LEU A 17 2.15 -6.91 12.12
C LEU A 17 1.75 -5.80 11.14
N ASP A 18 2.47 -5.67 10.04
CA ASP A 18 1.92 -5.10 8.82
C ASP A 18 1.04 -6.14 8.12
N VAL A 19 0.27 -5.73 7.14
CA VAL A 19 -0.60 -6.60 6.34
C VAL A 19 0.05 -6.99 5.03
N ASP A 20 0.44 -6.00 4.21
CA ASP A 20 1.01 -6.17 2.90
C ASP A 20 2.42 -6.76 2.98
N GLY A 21 2.69 -7.80 2.18
CA GLY A 21 3.98 -8.48 2.21
C GLY A 21 4.28 -9.26 3.50
N VAL A 22 3.35 -9.25 4.47
CA VAL A 22 3.45 -9.99 5.75
C VAL A 22 2.36 -11.04 5.88
N LEU A 23 1.10 -10.65 5.79
CA LEU A 23 -0.05 -11.53 5.88
C LEU A 23 -0.50 -12.02 4.50
N VAL A 24 -0.51 -11.11 3.52
CA VAL A 24 -0.93 -11.36 2.14
C VAL A 24 0.05 -10.73 1.15
N ASP A 25 0.17 -11.36 -0.04
CA ASP A 25 0.98 -10.83 -1.14
C ASP A 25 0.11 -9.98 -2.08
N VAL A 26 0.35 -8.70 -2.09
CA VAL A 26 -0.40 -7.71 -2.89
C VAL A 26 0.29 -7.33 -4.20
N ALA A 27 1.46 -7.88 -4.47
CA ALA A 27 2.29 -7.43 -5.60
C ALA A 27 1.58 -7.55 -6.95
N ASP A 28 0.66 -8.49 -7.11
CA ASP A 28 -0.11 -8.70 -8.35
C ASP A 28 -1.46 -7.97 -8.34
N SER A 29 -2.21 -8.00 -7.25
CA SER A 29 -3.57 -7.45 -7.15
C SER A 29 -3.62 -5.96 -7.45
N TYR A 30 -2.81 -5.14 -6.78
CA TYR A 30 -2.74 -3.71 -7.02
C TYR A 30 -2.21 -3.38 -8.42
N ARG A 31 -1.17 -4.09 -8.90
CA ARG A 31 -0.66 -3.86 -10.25
C ARG A 31 -1.68 -4.19 -11.34
N ARG A 32 -2.52 -5.20 -11.11
CA ARG A 32 -3.64 -5.50 -12.01
C ARG A 32 -4.69 -4.39 -11.96
N ALA A 33 -5.06 -3.96 -10.77
CA ALA A 33 -6.04 -2.89 -10.61
C ALA A 33 -5.59 -1.60 -11.31
N ILE A 34 -4.31 -1.21 -11.21
CA ILE A 34 -3.74 -0.07 -11.91
C ILE A 34 -3.89 -0.22 -13.43
N VAL A 35 -3.37 -1.30 -14.02
CA VAL A 35 -3.34 -1.43 -15.49
C VAL A 35 -4.73 -1.63 -16.07
N GLU A 36 -5.61 -2.39 -15.40
CA GLU A 36 -6.96 -2.68 -15.88
C GLU A 36 -7.91 -1.48 -15.69
N SER A 37 -7.72 -0.65 -14.67
CA SER A 37 -8.49 0.60 -14.52
C SER A 37 -8.11 1.63 -15.60
N LEU A 38 -6.83 1.79 -15.92
CA LEU A 38 -6.37 2.64 -17.02
C LEU A 38 -6.97 2.19 -18.36
N GLU A 39 -6.89 0.89 -18.67
CA GLU A 39 -7.47 0.32 -19.88
C GLU A 39 -8.99 0.53 -19.93
N SER A 40 -9.68 0.34 -18.82
CA SER A 40 -11.15 0.50 -18.75
C SER A 40 -11.58 1.96 -18.97
N VAL A 41 -10.86 2.92 -18.38
CA VAL A 41 -11.25 4.35 -18.42
C VAL A 41 -10.79 5.00 -19.72
N TYR A 42 -9.56 4.70 -20.17
CA TYR A 42 -8.95 5.41 -21.30
C TYR A 42 -8.79 4.56 -22.56
N GLY A 43 -9.10 3.24 -22.52
CA GLY A 43 -8.90 2.33 -23.66
C GLY A 43 -7.42 2.03 -23.97
N GLU A 44 -6.51 2.45 -23.10
CA GLU A 44 -5.08 2.23 -23.18
C GLU A 44 -4.52 2.08 -21.77
N THR A 45 -3.37 1.40 -21.68
CA THR A 45 -2.71 1.16 -20.40
C THR A 45 -1.18 1.19 -20.52
N ILE A 46 -0.51 1.13 -19.38
CA ILE A 46 0.95 0.98 -19.31
C ILE A 46 1.33 -0.50 -19.12
N PRO A 47 2.54 -0.91 -19.53
CA PRO A 47 3.04 -2.24 -19.18
C PRO A 47 3.09 -2.43 -17.66
N LYS A 48 2.59 -3.55 -17.13
CA LYS A 48 2.61 -3.88 -15.70
C LYS A 48 4.00 -3.73 -15.04
N ALA A 49 5.07 -4.05 -15.79
CA ALA A 49 6.44 -3.88 -15.33
C ALA A 49 6.85 -2.41 -15.13
N ALA A 50 6.20 -1.47 -15.83
CA ALA A 50 6.48 -0.05 -15.70
C ALA A 50 5.99 0.56 -14.38
N ILE A 51 5.06 -0.07 -13.68
CA ILE A 51 4.58 0.36 -12.37
C ILE A 51 5.74 0.53 -11.38
N GLN A 52 6.76 -0.34 -11.48
CA GLN A 52 7.92 -0.23 -10.61
C GLN A 52 8.68 1.09 -10.81
N GLN A 53 8.75 1.64 -12.03
CA GLN A 53 9.40 2.92 -12.30
C GLN A 53 8.67 4.07 -11.58
N PHE A 54 7.34 4.04 -11.54
CA PHE A 54 6.57 5.01 -10.75
C PHE A 54 6.85 4.87 -9.25
N LYS A 55 6.87 3.64 -8.73
CA LYS A 55 7.22 3.38 -7.31
C LYS A 55 8.63 3.85 -6.98
N ASP A 56 9.58 3.67 -7.87
CA ASP A 56 10.98 4.09 -7.70
C ASP A 56 11.12 5.64 -7.76
N ALA A 57 10.27 6.34 -8.52
CA ALA A 57 10.21 7.80 -8.50
C ALA A 57 9.80 8.36 -7.14
N GLY A 58 9.05 7.59 -6.36
CA GLY A 58 8.68 7.90 -4.98
C GLY A 58 7.62 8.99 -4.83
N GLY A 59 7.27 9.30 -3.58
CA GLY A 59 6.40 10.41 -3.22
C GLY A 59 4.90 10.17 -3.41
N PHE A 60 4.46 8.99 -3.87
CA PHE A 60 3.06 8.63 -3.94
C PHE A 60 2.61 8.10 -2.56
N ASN A 61 1.48 8.61 -2.08
CA ASN A 61 0.92 8.22 -0.79
C ASN A 61 0.28 6.81 -0.86
N ASP A 62 -0.29 6.47 -2.00
CA ASP A 62 -1.01 5.23 -2.25
C ASP A 62 -0.98 4.82 -3.74
N ASP A 63 -1.53 3.66 -4.06
CA ASP A 63 -1.59 3.16 -5.43
C ASP A 63 -2.66 3.89 -6.29
N TRP A 64 -3.59 4.64 -5.70
CA TRP A 64 -4.51 5.52 -6.46
C TRP A 64 -3.77 6.72 -7.04
N GLU A 65 -2.95 7.42 -6.22
CA GLU A 65 -2.13 8.52 -6.72
C GLU A 65 -1.18 8.07 -7.83
N LEU A 66 -0.58 6.88 -7.68
CA LEU A 66 0.24 6.28 -8.73
C LEU A 66 -0.57 6.02 -10.01
N THR A 67 -1.80 5.52 -9.88
CA THR A 67 -2.71 5.30 -11.01
C THR A 67 -3.05 6.62 -11.72
N TYR A 68 -3.28 7.68 -10.95
CA TYR A 68 -3.54 9.02 -11.50
C TYR A 68 -2.34 9.56 -12.27
N ALA A 69 -1.12 9.38 -11.74
CA ALA A 69 0.11 9.77 -12.45
C ALA A 69 0.34 8.95 -13.73
N ALA A 70 0.02 7.65 -13.70
CA ALA A 70 0.09 6.81 -14.90
C ALA A 70 -0.91 7.24 -15.98
N ALA A 71 -2.11 7.70 -15.57
CA ALA A 71 -3.07 8.30 -16.50
C ALA A 71 -2.56 9.59 -17.11
N LEU A 72 -1.91 10.46 -16.31
CA LEU A 72 -1.29 11.68 -16.82
C LEU A 72 -0.21 11.38 -17.89
N TYR A 73 0.59 10.33 -17.68
CA TYR A 73 1.53 9.87 -18.70
C TYR A 73 0.83 9.47 -20.01
N LEU A 74 -0.25 8.65 -19.93
CA LEU A 74 -0.99 8.21 -21.12
C LEU A 74 -1.62 9.38 -21.87
N LEU A 75 -2.30 10.26 -21.14
CA LEU A 75 -2.95 11.43 -21.71
C LEU A 75 -1.92 12.42 -22.29
N GLY A 76 -0.82 12.68 -21.58
CA GLY A 76 0.27 13.52 -22.08
C GLY A 76 0.90 12.96 -23.36
N SER A 77 1.09 11.65 -23.43
CA SER A 77 1.60 10.98 -24.64
C SER A 77 0.66 11.15 -25.84
N ARG A 78 -0.65 11.15 -25.63
CA ARG A 78 -1.65 11.44 -26.69
C ARG A 78 -1.56 12.87 -27.21
N GLU A 79 -1.30 13.81 -26.32
CA GLU A 79 -1.18 15.24 -26.65
C GLU A 79 0.23 15.64 -27.10
N GLY A 80 1.13 14.65 -27.31
CA GLY A 80 2.42 14.86 -27.95
C GLY A 80 3.61 15.00 -26.98
N MET A 81 3.48 14.61 -25.73
CA MET A 81 4.63 14.48 -24.83
C MET A 81 5.59 13.42 -25.37
N GLU A 82 6.84 13.82 -25.65
CA GLU A 82 7.82 12.96 -26.32
C GLU A 82 8.55 11.98 -25.37
N SER A 83 8.47 12.18 -24.03
CA SER A 83 9.12 11.33 -23.05
C SER A 83 8.49 9.94 -23.02
N ASP A 84 9.32 8.91 -22.93
CA ASP A 84 8.85 7.57 -22.56
C ASP A 84 8.56 7.49 -21.04
N ILE A 85 8.07 6.34 -20.57
CA ILE A 85 7.73 6.14 -19.13
C ILE A 85 8.95 6.41 -18.25
N GLY A 86 10.16 5.99 -18.67
CA GLY A 86 11.39 6.25 -17.92
C GLY A 86 11.67 7.71 -17.77
N GLY A 87 11.64 8.49 -18.86
CA GLY A 87 11.84 9.93 -18.83
C GLY A 87 10.77 10.66 -18.02
N PHE A 88 9.51 10.20 -18.09
CA PHE A 88 8.43 10.77 -17.28
C PHE A 88 8.64 10.53 -15.77
N THR A 89 8.98 9.30 -15.37
CA THR A 89 9.22 8.94 -13.96
C THR A 89 10.50 9.55 -13.40
N ASP A 90 11.56 9.71 -14.23
CA ASP A 90 12.76 10.46 -13.87
C ASP A 90 12.41 11.93 -13.58
N GLY A 91 11.57 12.55 -14.43
CA GLY A 91 11.06 13.90 -14.21
C GLY A 91 10.26 14.03 -12.91
N ILE A 92 9.42 13.06 -12.58
CA ILE A 92 8.70 13.01 -11.30
C ILE A 92 9.70 13.00 -10.13
N ALA A 93 10.73 12.14 -10.18
CA ALA A 93 11.73 12.04 -9.13
C ALA A 93 12.54 13.35 -8.98
N GLU A 94 12.89 14.02 -10.08
CA GLU A 94 13.60 15.31 -10.09
C GLU A 94 12.79 16.44 -9.44
N HIS A 95 11.45 16.37 -9.53
CA HIS A 95 10.52 17.34 -8.91
C HIS A 95 10.09 16.94 -7.48
N GLY A 96 10.70 15.92 -6.89
CA GLY A 96 10.48 15.51 -5.50
C GLY A 96 9.49 14.38 -5.31
N GLY A 97 9.00 13.77 -6.39
CA GLY A 97 8.10 12.63 -6.35
C GLY A 97 6.62 12.98 -6.19
N GLY A 98 5.76 11.99 -6.35
CA GLY A 98 4.33 12.10 -6.10
C GLY A 98 3.51 12.71 -7.24
N LEU A 99 2.21 12.88 -6.96
CA LEU A 99 1.25 13.32 -7.97
C LEU A 99 1.48 14.76 -8.42
N ASP A 100 1.80 15.67 -7.50
CA ASP A 100 2.08 17.09 -7.83
C ASP A 100 3.27 17.22 -8.78
N ALA A 101 4.30 16.38 -8.60
CA ALA A 101 5.44 16.33 -9.51
C ALA A 101 5.03 15.78 -10.88
N ALA A 102 4.19 14.76 -10.96
CA ALA A 102 3.68 14.24 -12.22
C ALA A 102 2.88 15.31 -13.00
N GLU A 103 2.03 16.08 -12.33
CA GLU A 103 1.32 17.22 -12.93
C GLU A 103 2.30 18.29 -13.46
N THR A 104 3.36 18.57 -12.69
CA THR A 104 4.39 19.54 -13.08
C THR A 104 5.11 19.09 -14.35
N VAL A 105 5.51 17.81 -14.43
CA VAL A 105 6.16 17.24 -15.61
C VAL A 105 5.28 17.37 -16.85
N VAL A 106 3.97 17.13 -16.76
CA VAL A 106 3.03 17.32 -17.88
C VAL A 106 3.00 18.77 -18.32
N ARG A 107 2.88 19.72 -17.39
CA ARG A 107 2.82 21.17 -17.69
C ARG A 107 4.12 21.71 -18.33
N GLU A 108 5.25 21.15 -17.95
CA GLU A 108 6.56 21.55 -18.52
C GLU A 108 6.86 20.88 -19.86
N SER A 109 6.26 19.72 -20.14
CA SER A 109 6.51 18.94 -21.36
C SER A 109 5.62 19.31 -22.53
N LEU A 110 4.51 20.02 -22.29
CA LEU A 110 3.49 20.35 -23.28
C LEU A 110 3.29 21.88 -23.35
N ASP A 111 2.75 22.36 -24.47
CA ASP A 111 2.24 23.72 -24.52
C ASP A 111 0.93 23.88 -23.73
N ASP A 112 0.51 25.12 -23.49
CA ASP A 112 -0.64 25.44 -22.64
C ASP A 112 -1.95 24.77 -23.12
N ASP A 113 -2.17 24.71 -24.45
CA ASP A 113 -3.39 24.13 -25.03
C ASP A 113 -3.38 22.59 -24.88
N ALA A 114 -2.26 21.94 -25.17
CA ALA A 114 -2.09 20.49 -24.99
C ALA A 114 -2.17 20.06 -23.51
N ALA A 115 -1.52 20.81 -22.61
CA ALA A 115 -1.62 20.57 -21.18
C ALA A 115 -3.07 20.72 -20.68
N ALA A 116 -3.78 21.74 -21.11
CA ALA A 116 -5.20 21.91 -20.77
C ALA A 116 -6.03 20.73 -21.23
N ALA A 117 -5.81 20.20 -22.45
CA ALA A 117 -6.51 19.03 -22.95
C ALA A 117 -6.26 17.77 -22.11
N VAL A 118 -5.01 17.57 -21.61
CA VAL A 118 -4.67 16.48 -20.69
C VAL A 118 -5.50 16.59 -19.41
N PHE A 119 -5.51 17.76 -18.76
CA PHE A 119 -6.20 17.93 -17.47
C PHE A 119 -7.72 17.92 -17.62
N ASP A 120 -8.27 18.35 -18.74
CA ASP A 120 -9.71 18.26 -19.06
C ASP A 120 -10.16 16.80 -19.26
N ALA A 121 -9.29 15.94 -19.78
CA ALA A 121 -9.56 14.51 -19.98
C ALA A 121 -9.23 13.65 -18.76
N TRP A 122 -8.45 14.17 -17.81
CA TRP A 122 -7.99 13.45 -16.63
C TRP A 122 -9.10 13.36 -15.57
N ASP A 123 -9.52 12.15 -15.22
CA ASP A 123 -10.61 11.88 -14.29
C ASP A 123 -10.14 10.94 -13.15
N PRO A 124 -9.50 11.49 -12.09
CA PRO A 124 -9.07 10.71 -10.93
C PRO A 124 -10.21 10.03 -10.19
N GLU A 125 -11.39 10.67 -10.09
CA GLU A 125 -12.55 10.12 -9.40
C GLU A 125 -13.03 8.85 -10.11
N ARG A 126 -13.14 8.91 -11.42
CA ARG A 126 -13.52 7.76 -12.25
C ARG A 126 -12.48 6.63 -12.17
N LEU A 127 -11.20 6.97 -12.20
CA LEU A 127 -10.13 5.98 -12.06
C LEU A 127 -10.19 5.25 -10.73
N ARG A 128 -10.37 6.00 -9.62
CA ARG A 128 -10.50 5.42 -8.29
C ARG A 128 -11.71 4.50 -8.21
N ASP A 129 -12.84 4.93 -8.74
CA ASP A 129 -14.07 4.14 -8.75
C ASP A 129 -13.89 2.80 -9.49
N VAL A 130 -13.32 2.83 -10.70
CA VAL A 130 -13.04 1.62 -11.48
C VAL A 130 -11.98 0.74 -10.81
N PHE A 131 -10.93 1.34 -10.23
CA PHE A 131 -9.92 0.63 -9.46
C PHE A 131 -10.56 -0.15 -8.31
N GLN A 132 -11.44 0.50 -7.51
CA GLN A 132 -12.12 -0.13 -6.40
C GLN A 132 -13.05 -1.26 -6.84
N GLN A 133 -13.79 -1.09 -7.94
CA GLN A 133 -14.61 -2.16 -8.51
C GLN A 133 -13.77 -3.38 -8.88
N LEU A 134 -12.65 -3.19 -9.55
CA LEU A 134 -11.74 -4.26 -9.98
C LEU A 134 -11.05 -4.93 -8.78
N TYR A 135 -10.60 -4.13 -7.82
CA TYR A 135 -9.86 -4.61 -6.65
C TYR A 135 -10.75 -5.36 -5.66
N LEU A 136 -11.85 -4.75 -5.23
CA LEU A 136 -12.76 -5.32 -4.23
C LEU A 136 -13.65 -6.43 -4.79
N GLY A 137 -14.07 -6.30 -6.07
CA GLY A 137 -15.11 -7.13 -6.66
C GLY A 137 -16.51 -6.61 -6.35
N SER A 138 -17.48 -7.05 -7.14
CA SER A 138 -18.82 -6.49 -7.15
C SER A 138 -19.53 -6.54 -5.80
N ASP A 139 -19.43 -7.65 -5.09
CA ASP A 139 -20.15 -7.82 -3.82
C ASP A 139 -19.59 -6.91 -2.72
N ARG A 140 -18.25 -6.87 -2.55
CA ARG A 140 -17.60 -5.99 -1.57
C ARG A 140 -17.70 -4.53 -1.96
N TYR A 141 -17.64 -4.19 -3.24
CA TYR A 141 -17.84 -2.84 -3.70
C TYR A 141 -19.22 -2.31 -3.28
N ARG A 142 -20.32 -3.10 -3.47
CA ARG A 142 -21.64 -2.73 -2.98
C ARG A 142 -21.69 -2.53 -1.47
N GLU A 143 -21.03 -3.40 -0.74
CA GLU A 143 -21.02 -3.37 0.74
C GLU A 143 -20.26 -2.16 1.27
N LEU A 144 -19.08 -1.88 0.73
CA LEU A 144 -18.15 -0.88 1.27
C LEU A 144 -18.37 0.52 0.69
N GLU A 145 -18.61 0.64 -0.62
CA GLU A 145 -18.82 1.92 -1.28
C GLU A 145 -20.30 2.34 -1.33
N GLY A 146 -21.22 1.41 -1.04
CA GLY A 146 -22.66 1.68 -1.02
C GLY A 146 -23.25 2.00 -2.38
N ALA A 147 -22.57 1.65 -3.48
CA ALA A 147 -22.93 1.94 -4.85
C ALA A 147 -23.03 0.65 -5.68
N GLU A 148 -23.80 0.70 -6.80
CA GLU A 148 -23.85 -0.41 -7.74
C GLU A 148 -22.61 -0.37 -8.66
N PRO A 149 -21.84 -1.47 -8.78
CA PRO A 149 -20.71 -1.53 -9.69
C PRO A 149 -21.19 -1.52 -11.13
N GLU A 150 -20.41 -0.91 -12.02
CA GLU A 150 -20.69 -0.92 -13.45
C GLU A 150 -20.25 -2.21 -14.14
N MET A 151 -19.39 -3.00 -13.48
CA MET A 151 -18.90 -4.26 -13.98
C MET A 151 -19.05 -5.38 -12.94
N GLU A 152 -19.33 -6.59 -13.40
CA GLU A 152 -19.34 -7.76 -12.52
C GLU A 152 -17.95 -8.40 -12.49
N THR A 153 -17.30 -8.36 -11.34
CA THR A 153 -15.94 -8.88 -11.11
C THR A 153 -15.81 -9.60 -9.77
N ALA A 154 -14.97 -10.62 -9.73
CA ALA A 154 -14.70 -11.35 -8.50
C ALA A 154 -13.84 -10.59 -7.48
N GLY A 155 -13.11 -9.57 -7.94
CA GLY A 155 -12.19 -8.77 -7.12
C GLY A 155 -10.79 -9.39 -6.97
N PHE A 156 -9.77 -8.60 -7.30
CA PHE A 156 -8.37 -9.07 -7.24
C PHE A 156 -7.88 -9.33 -5.82
N VAL A 157 -8.48 -8.68 -4.83
CA VAL A 157 -8.21 -8.92 -3.40
C VAL A 157 -8.41 -10.39 -3.00
N ASN A 158 -9.28 -11.12 -3.71
CA ASN A 158 -9.52 -12.54 -3.47
C ASN A 158 -8.40 -13.44 -4.00
N ASP A 159 -7.63 -12.97 -4.96
CA ASP A 159 -6.52 -13.70 -5.60
C ASP A 159 -5.19 -13.52 -4.84
N GLU A 160 -5.12 -12.63 -3.85
CA GLU A 160 -3.89 -12.38 -3.07
C GLU A 160 -3.45 -13.63 -2.33
N PRO A 161 -2.22 -14.15 -2.55
CA PRO A 161 -1.71 -15.29 -1.81
C PRO A 161 -1.57 -14.97 -0.31
N VAL A 162 -1.99 -15.89 0.55
CA VAL A 162 -1.71 -15.82 1.99
C VAL A 162 -0.24 -16.22 2.22
N LEU A 163 0.50 -15.41 2.97
CA LEU A 163 1.93 -15.58 3.23
C LEU A 163 2.23 -16.26 4.56
N VAL A 164 1.26 -16.33 5.45
CA VAL A 164 1.41 -16.85 6.81
C VAL A 164 0.62 -18.15 6.97
N GLU A 165 1.26 -19.14 7.60
CA GLU A 165 0.58 -20.41 7.91
C GLU A 165 -0.40 -20.20 9.09
N PRO A 166 -1.61 -20.85 9.07
CA PRO A 166 -2.61 -20.70 10.13
C PRO A 166 -2.06 -20.97 11.53
N GLU A 167 -1.23 -21.99 11.68
CA GLU A 167 -0.62 -22.36 12.97
C GLU A 167 0.31 -21.28 13.51
N THR A 168 0.84 -20.40 12.63
CA THR A 168 1.65 -19.26 13.05
C THR A 168 0.76 -18.18 13.69
N ILE A 169 -0.38 -17.88 13.07
CA ILE A 169 -1.36 -16.93 13.62
C ILE A 169 -1.91 -17.43 14.96
N GLU A 170 -2.32 -18.69 15.03
CA GLU A 170 -2.77 -19.32 16.29
C GLU A 170 -1.70 -19.19 17.39
N THR A 171 -0.45 -19.52 17.07
CA THR A 171 0.67 -19.44 18.03
C THR A 171 0.94 -18.00 18.48
N LEU A 172 0.82 -17.02 17.60
CA LEU A 172 0.99 -15.60 17.95
C LEU A 172 -0.10 -15.15 18.91
N GLN A 173 -1.37 -15.41 18.57
CA GLN A 173 -2.52 -15.02 19.40
C GLN A 173 -2.58 -15.75 20.76
N GLU A 174 -2.05 -16.98 20.84
CA GLU A 174 -1.96 -17.71 22.11
C GLU A 174 -0.88 -17.20 23.05
N ARG A 175 0.18 -16.56 22.54
CA ARG A 175 1.39 -16.26 23.31
C ARG A 175 1.69 -14.80 23.51
N TYR A 176 1.13 -13.94 22.68
CA TYR A 176 1.45 -12.52 22.66
C TYR A 176 0.18 -11.69 22.49
N ASP A 177 0.23 -10.47 22.95
CA ASP A 177 -0.68 -9.44 22.50
C ASP A 177 -0.33 -9.10 21.05
N VAL A 178 -1.33 -9.15 20.15
CA VAL A 178 -1.11 -8.95 18.71
C VAL A 178 -1.85 -7.71 18.24
N GLY A 179 -1.13 -6.81 17.58
CA GLY A 179 -1.68 -5.60 16.94
C GLY A 179 -1.34 -5.52 15.46
N VAL A 180 -1.97 -4.59 14.76
CA VAL A 180 -1.75 -4.32 13.33
C VAL A 180 -1.47 -2.86 13.11
N VAL A 181 -0.46 -2.56 12.26
CA VAL A 181 -0.18 -1.21 11.75
C VAL A 181 0.07 -1.31 10.25
N THR A 182 -0.89 -0.82 9.46
CA THR A 182 -0.88 -0.97 8.00
C THR A 182 -1.20 0.34 7.28
N GLY A 183 -0.76 0.45 6.04
CA GLY A 183 -1.15 1.52 5.11
C GLY A 183 -2.47 1.26 4.37
N ARG A 184 -3.13 0.12 4.60
CA ARG A 184 -4.44 -0.16 3.99
C ARG A 184 -5.56 0.66 4.62
N PRO A 185 -6.64 0.96 3.89
CA PRO A 185 -7.93 1.33 4.46
C PRO A 185 -8.44 0.25 5.42
N ALA A 186 -9.21 0.66 6.43
CA ALA A 186 -9.71 -0.26 7.48
C ALA A 186 -10.45 -1.48 6.90
N ALA A 187 -11.38 -1.24 5.96
CA ALA A 187 -12.15 -2.32 5.35
C ALA A 187 -11.28 -3.32 4.58
N GLU A 188 -10.24 -2.86 3.89
CA GLU A 188 -9.32 -3.74 3.17
C GLU A 188 -8.38 -4.49 4.12
N ALA A 189 -8.00 -3.87 5.24
CA ALA A 189 -7.25 -4.55 6.30
C ALA A 189 -8.08 -5.67 6.93
N ASP A 190 -9.38 -5.44 7.20
CA ASP A 190 -10.30 -6.45 7.71
C ASP A 190 -10.40 -7.66 6.78
N ILE A 191 -10.54 -7.42 5.47
CA ILE A 191 -10.55 -8.51 4.47
C ILE A 191 -9.29 -9.38 4.57
N ALA A 192 -8.12 -8.75 4.67
CA ALA A 192 -6.85 -9.49 4.74
C ALA A 192 -6.70 -10.24 6.07
N MET A 193 -7.08 -9.63 7.19
CA MET A 193 -7.05 -10.27 8.52
C MET A 193 -8.02 -11.45 8.61
N ASP A 194 -9.23 -11.32 8.08
CA ASP A 194 -10.22 -12.42 8.02
C ASP A 194 -9.69 -13.62 7.24
N ARG A 195 -9.00 -13.39 6.12
CA ARG A 195 -8.43 -14.45 5.28
C ARG A 195 -7.37 -15.27 6.00
N VAL A 196 -6.66 -14.70 6.96
CA VAL A 196 -5.66 -15.39 7.78
C VAL A 196 -6.19 -15.77 9.16
N SER A 197 -7.47 -15.52 9.44
CA SER A 197 -8.12 -15.75 10.74
C SER A 197 -7.41 -15.02 11.90
N LEU A 198 -6.89 -13.82 11.63
CA LEU A 198 -6.28 -12.96 12.64
C LEU A 198 -7.35 -12.03 13.24
N ALA A 199 -7.66 -12.24 14.52
CA ALA A 199 -8.56 -11.37 15.27
C ALA A 199 -7.75 -10.32 16.05
N VAL A 200 -8.00 -9.03 15.77
CA VAL A 200 -7.40 -7.89 16.47
C VAL A 200 -8.51 -6.90 16.80
N ASP A 201 -8.60 -6.49 18.07
CA ASP A 201 -9.56 -5.47 18.48
C ASP A 201 -9.20 -4.12 17.85
N ASP A 202 -10.20 -3.30 17.52
CA ASP A 202 -10.01 -2.01 16.83
C ASP A 202 -9.02 -1.08 17.55
N GLU A 203 -8.93 -1.14 18.86
CA GLU A 203 -7.98 -0.33 19.63
C GLU A 203 -6.51 -0.70 19.39
N TYR A 204 -6.22 -1.89 18.88
CA TYR A 204 -4.86 -2.38 18.57
C TYR A 204 -4.58 -2.47 17.08
N ARG A 205 -5.48 -1.90 16.27
CA ARG A 205 -5.34 -1.80 14.82
C ARG A 205 -5.20 -0.34 14.41
N PHE A 206 -4.22 -0.03 13.58
CA PHE A 206 -4.05 1.25 12.92
C PHE A 206 -3.97 1.06 11.42
N THR A 207 -4.85 1.75 10.71
CA THR A 207 -5.00 1.74 9.26
C THR A 207 -4.74 3.13 8.70
N MET A 208 -4.75 3.31 7.37
CA MET A 208 -4.59 4.64 6.79
C MET A 208 -5.69 5.63 7.21
N ASP A 209 -6.86 5.13 7.64
CA ASP A 209 -7.99 5.95 8.05
C ASP A 209 -7.80 6.56 9.46
N ASP A 210 -6.85 6.05 10.24
CA ASP A 210 -6.66 6.43 11.64
C ASP A 210 -5.61 7.52 11.85
N TRP A 211 -4.75 7.80 10.85
CA TRP A 211 -3.64 8.73 11.00
C TRP A 211 -3.13 9.31 9.67
N GLU A 212 -2.97 10.63 9.62
CA GLU A 212 -2.52 11.34 8.39
C GLU A 212 -1.04 11.10 8.06
N ALA A 213 -0.19 10.88 9.08
CA ALA A 213 1.26 10.85 8.87
C ALA A 213 1.78 9.55 8.22
N GLY A 214 1.07 8.42 8.40
CA GLY A 214 1.48 7.12 7.86
C GLY A 214 2.88 6.65 8.34
N LYS A 215 3.31 5.47 7.89
CA LYS A 215 4.69 4.99 8.03
C LYS A 215 5.63 5.86 7.16
N PRO A 216 6.81 6.25 7.59
CA PRO A 216 7.59 5.77 8.74
C PRO A 216 7.41 6.56 10.06
N HIS A 217 6.32 7.31 10.24
CA HIS A 217 6.07 8.01 11.49
C HIS A 217 5.76 7.00 12.61
N PRO A 218 6.35 7.13 13.83
CA PRO A 218 6.27 6.11 14.87
C PRO A 218 4.97 6.07 15.67
N HIS A 219 4.04 7.00 15.42
CA HIS A 219 2.86 7.23 16.26
C HIS A 219 2.02 5.97 16.47
N ALA A 220 1.60 5.30 15.40
CA ALA A 220 0.75 4.13 15.49
C ALA A 220 1.40 3.00 16.29
N LEU A 221 2.66 2.66 15.98
CA LEU A 221 3.39 1.60 16.66
C LEU A 221 3.56 1.90 18.16
N ARG A 222 3.87 3.14 18.52
CA ARG A 222 3.96 3.56 19.92
C ARG A 222 2.62 3.48 20.64
N THR A 223 1.55 3.92 19.98
CA THR A 223 0.22 3.89 20.57
C THR A 223 -0.25 2.47 20.82
N VAL A 224 -0.02 1.54 19.90
CA VAL A 224 -0.32 0.10 20.11
C VAL A 224 0.49 -0.45 21.27
N ALA A 225 1.79 -0.17 21.33
CA ALA A 225 2.67 -0.62 22.42
C ALA A 225 2.19 -0.09 23.80
N GLU A 226 1.82 1.19 23.87
CA GLU A 226 1.30 1.82 25.08
C GLU A 226 -0.03 1.21 25.52
N ARG A 227 -0.95 0.94 24.58
CA ARG A 227 -2.25 0.31 24.87
C ARG A 227 -2.10 -1.13 25.40
N PHE A 228 -1.13 -1.88 24.89
CA PHE A 228 -0.77 -3.20 25.44
C PHE A 228 -0.02 -3.11 26.78
N GLY A 229 0.53 -1.95 27.15
CA GLY A 229 1.47 -1.84 28.27
C GLY A 229 2.76 -2.61 28.03
N ALA A 230 3.12 -2.84 26.78
CA ALA A 230 4.28 -3.63 26.37
C ALA A 230 5.56 -2.81 26.45
N GLU A 231 6.61 -3.37 27.08
CA GLU A 231 7.94 -2.75 27.13
C GLU A 231 8.78 -3.13 25.90
N ARG A 232 8.51 -4.30 25.31
CA ARG A 232 9.25 -4.86 24.18
C ARG A 232 8.28 -5.35 23.13
N VAL A 233 8.32 -4.72 21.97
CA VAL A 233 7.45 -5.02 20.82
C VAL A 233 8.29 -5.51 19.66
N ALA A 234 7.87 -6.59 19.01
CA ALA A 234 8.35 -6.94 17.69
C ALA A 234 7.41 -6.32 16.66
N PHE A 235 7.93 -5.56 15.71
CA PHE A 235 7.19 -5.10 14.54
C PHE A 235 7.69 -5.83 13.30
N THR A 236 6.76 -6.40 12.53
CA THR A 236 7.06 -7.15 11.31
C THR A 236 6.48 -6.41 10.12
N GLY A 237 7.33 -6.12 9.14
CA GLY A 237 6.99 -5.46 7.88
C GLY A 237 7.99 -5.85 6.80
N ASP A 238 7.67 -5.61 5.54
CA ASP A 238 8.48 -5.98 4.37
C ASP A 238 9.14 -4.78 3.69
N THR A 239 8.79 -3.55 4.10
CA THR A 239 9.29 -2.32 3.49
C THR A 239 10.37 -1.62 4.32
N LEU A 240 11.10 -0.69 3.68
CA LEU A 240 12.04 0.18 4.38
C LEU A 240 11.34 1.11 5.39
N ASP A 241 10.11 1.51 5.11
CA ASP A 241 9.36 2.40 5.99
C ASP A 241 8.85 1.67 7.24
N ASP A 242 8.63 0.35 7.18
CA ASP A 242 8.40 -0.47 8.38
C ASP A 242 9.62 -0.50 9.29
N ILE A 243 10.79 -0.71 8.70
CA ILE A 243 12.06 -0.68 9.45
C ILE A 243 12.27 0.70 10.09
N ARG A 244 12.04 1.77 9.34
CA ARG A 244 12.15 3.15 9.83
C ARG A 244 11.11 3.45 10.91
N THR A 245 9.87 2.96 10.78
CA THR A 245 8.84 3.10 11.80
C THR A 245 9.31 2.52 13.13
N ALA A 246 9.86 1.31 13.11
CA ALA A 246 10.39 0.66 14.30
C ALA A 246 11.59 1.43 14.91
N VAL A 247 12.55 1.85 14.08
CA VAL A 247 13.71 2.66 14.52
C VAL A 247 13.26 4.00 15.12
N ASN A 248 12.32 4.67 14.49
CA ASN A 248 11.77 5.95 14.97
C ASN A 248 10.95 5.76 16.26
N ALA A 249 10.29 4.62 16.43
CA ALA A 249 9.58 4.29 17.66
C ALA A 249 10.56 4.08 18.82
N ASP A 250 11.68 3.40 18.60
CA ASP A 250 12.72 3.15 19.62
C ASP A 250 13.45 4.44 20.04
N ALA A 251 13.78 5.31 19.09
CA ALA A 251 14.50 6.56 19.34
C ALA A 251 13.80 7.53 20.34
N GLY A 252 12.52 7.32 20.63
CA GLY A 252 11.72 8.15 21.56
C GLY A 252 11.36 7.49 22.89
N THR A 253 11.68 6.22 23.08
CA THR A 253 11.39 5.45 24.29
C THR A 253 12.66 4.92 24.92
N ARG A 254 12.70 4.84 26.28
CA ARG A 254 13.80 4.20 27.01
C ARG A 254 13.73 2.66 26.98
N ALA A 255 12.75 2.10 26.28
CA ALA A 255 12.54 0.66 26.12
C ALA A 255 12.87 0.28 24.67
N GLY A 256 13.74 -0.71 24.49
CA GLY A 256 14.23 -1.11 23.15
C GLY A 256 13.16 -1.80 22.32
N CYS A 257 12.82 -1.23 21.18
CA CYS A 257 12.06 -1.90 20.13
C CYS A 257 13.02 -2.72 19.28
N THR A 258 12.74 -4.00 19.06
CA THR A 258 13.60 -4.88 18.25
C THR A 258 12.92 -5.17 16.93
N THR A 259 13.55 -4.80 15.82
CA THR A 259 13.06 -5.13 14.46
C THR A 259 13.45 -6.55 14.09
N ALA A 260 12.50 -7.31 13.55
CA ALA A 260 12.78 -8.52 12.80
C ALA A 260 12.60 -8.22 11.32
N SER A 261 13.67 -8.25 10.53
CA SER A 261 13.58 -8.20 9.08
C SER A 261 13.33 -9.60 8.52
N GLY A 262 12.23 -9.77 7.79
CA GLY A 262 12.05 -10.92 6.89
C GLY A 262 12.89 -10.73 5.63
N CYS A 263 13.50 -11.79 5.12
CA CYS A 263 14.19 -11.85 3.83
C CYS A 263 13.19 -12.01 2.69
#